data_d5ac2c6683eb6a2de903986481df5bbf
#
_entry.id   d5ac2c6683eb6a2de903986481df5bbf
#
_cell.length_a   1.000
_cell.length_b   1.000
_cell.length_c   1.000
_cell.angle_alpha   90.00
_cell.angle_beta   90.00
_cell.angle_gamma   90.00
#
_symmetry.space_group_name_H-M   'P 1'
#
loop_
_entity.id
_entity.type
_entity.pdbx_description
1 polymer ?
#
loop_
_entity_poly.entity_id
_entity_poly.type
_entity_poly.pdbx_seq_one_letter_code
_entity_poly.pdbx_strand_id
1 'polypeptide(L)'
;MASKPLTGTKVFLMLVAFFGIVIGVNVTMMKLAIATLPGTDVDSPYAAGLAYDKEISAAEHQAARKWQVNAHIERRTDGGAVLQVEARDAAGQPMSGLKFGGRLERPTDKRADLAVELSEAGIGIYRGTAASVAPGQWDLVIEGEARGERVFLSRNRVILN
;
A
#
# COMPACT_ATOMS: atom_id res chain seq x y z
N MET A 1 -22.06 4.52 65.60
CA MET A 1 -20.82 4.69 64.78
C MET A 1 -20.90 6.05 64.11
N ALA A 2 -20.12 7.03 64.50
CA ALA A 2 -20.13 8.36 63.90
C ALA A 2 -19.41 8.32 62.56
N SER A 3 -20.13 8.53 61.47
CA SER A 3 -19.51 8.64 60.11
C SER A 3 -18.67 9.93 60.06
N LYS A 4 -17.38 9.81 59.79
CA LYS A 4 -16.50 10.95 59.61
C LYS A 4 -17.00 11.77 58.39
N PRO A 5 -17.23 13.07 58.55
CA PRO A 5 -17.74 13.91 57.45
C PRO A 5 -16.73 13.94 56.29
N LEU A 6 -17.25 13.91 55.06
CA LEU A 6 -16.46 14.10 53.85
C LEU A 6 -16.02 15.58 53.81
N THR A 7 -14.71 15.79 53.86
CA THR A 7 -14.13 17.15 53.68
C THR A 7 -13.92 17.46 52.20
N GLY A 8 -14.00 18.73 51.81
CA GLY A 8 -13.77 19.15 50.41
C GLY A 8 -12.46 18.64 49.82
N THR A 9 -11.38 18.57 50.63
CA THR A 9 -10.09 18.03 50.19
C THR A 9 -10.17 16.56 49.83
N LYS A 10 -10.96 15.76 50.57
CA LYS A 10 -11.13 14.32 50.25
C LYS A 10 -11.89 14.14 48.93
N VAL A 11 -12.93 14.95 48.70
CA VAL A 11 -13.69 14.93 47.45
C VAL A 11 -12.78 15.34 46.28
N PHE A 12 -11.99 16.40 46.45
CA PHE A 12 -11.03 16.85 45.44
C PHE A 12 -10.01 15.75 45.11
N LEU A 13 -9.41 15.08 46.09
CA LEU A 13 -8.46 13.98 45.87
C LEU A 13 -9.11 12.79 45.17
N MET A 14 -10.38 12.47 45.50
CA MET A 14 -11.11 11.40 44.78
C MET A 14 -11.33 11.76 43.32
N LEU A 15 -11.68 13.01 43.01
CA LEU A 15 -11.84 13.49 41.64
C LEU A 15 -10.51 13.43 40.87
N VAL A 16 -9.44 13.92 41.48
CA VAL A 16 -8.09 13.85 40.85
C VAL A 16 -7.69 12.42 40.57
N ALA A 17 -7.91 11.51 41.55
CA ALA A 17 -7.60 10.09 41.36
C ALA A 17 -8.46 9.47 40.23
N PHE A 18 -9.75 9.74 40.23
CA PHE A 18 -10.67 9.25 39.20
C PHE A 18 -10.27 9.73 37.80
N PHE A 19 -10.10 11.04 37.60
CA PHE A 19 -9.69 11.58 36.31
C PHE A 19 -8.28 11.16 35.91
N GLY A 20 -7.38 11.01 36.88
CA GLY A 20 -6.03 10.49 36.65
C GLY A 20 -6.04 9.07 36.05
N ILE A 21 -6.88 8.19 36.61
CA ILE A 21 -7.08 6.83 36.07
C ILE A 21 -7.67 6.89 34.65
N VAL A 22 -8.74 7.69 34.46
CA VAL A 22 -9.39 7.82 33.15
C VAL A 22 -8.40 8.31 32.08
N ILE A 23 -7.62 9.35 32.41
CA ILE A 23 -6.58 9.87 31.50
C ILE A 23 -5.51 8.82 31.21
N GLY A 24 -5.03 8.12 32.24
CA GLY A 24 -4.04 7.09 32.10
C GLY A 24 -4.48 5.95 31.18
N VAL A 25 -5.72 5.48 31.33
CA VAL A 25 -6.30 4.47 30.43
C VAL A 25 -6.40 5.00 29.01
N ASN A 26 -6.92 6.22 28.80
CA ASN A 26 -7.06 6.79 27.46
C ASN A 26 -5.70 6.98 26.75
N VAL A 27 -4.67 7.45 27.47
CA VAL A 27 -3.32 7.60 26.93
C VAL A 27 -2.74 6.23 26.54
N THR A 28 -2.97 5.21 27.36
CA THR A 28 -2.52 3.85 27.06
C THR A 28 -3.20 3.31 25.82
N MET A 29 -4.53 3.45 25.72
CA MET A 29 -5.30 3.04 24.54
C MET A 29 -4.86 3.77 23.28
N MET A 30 -4.61 5.08 23.39
CA MET A 30 -4.09 5.89 22.27
C MET A 30 -2.72 5.36 21.77
N LYS A 31 -1.79 5.06 22.69
CA LYS A 31 -0.49 4.50 22.33
C LYS A 31 -0.61 3.14 21.65
N LEU A 32 -1.47 2.27 22.17
CA LEU A 32 -1.72 0.96 21.57
C LEU A 32 -2.34 1.13 20.17
N ALA A 33 -3.33 2.00 20.02
CA ALA A 33 -3.96 2.26 18.72
C ALA A 33 -2.95 2.73 17.68
N ILE A 34 -2.08 3.69 18.02
CA ILE A 34 -1.04 4.19 17.10
C ILE A 34 -0.03 3.08 16.77
N ALA A 35 0.38 2.28 17.75
CA ALA A 35 1.36 1.22 17.56
C ALA A 35 0.83 0.05 16.70
N THR A 36 -0.48 -0.18 16.73
CA THR A 36 -1.14 -1.26 15.98
C THR A 36 -1.79 -0.80 14.68
N LEU A 37 -1.75 0.51 14.37
CA LEU A 37 -2.34 1.07 13.17
C LEU A 37 -1.65 0.48 11.91
N PRO A 38 -2.38 -0.26 11.04
CA PRO A 38 -1.81 -0.90 9.85
C PRO A 38 -1.51 0.08 8.70
N GLY A 39 -1.79 1.38 8.89
CA GLY A 39 -1.75 2.41 7.87
C GLY A 39 -3.14 2.77 7.34
N THR A 40 -3.21 3.83 6.55
CA THR A 40 -4.44 4.28 5.89
C THR A 40 -4.41 3.87 4.42
N ASP A 41 -5.55 3.46 3.85
CA ASP A 41 -5.66 3.13 2.42
C ASP A 41 -5.38 4.34 1.53
N VAL A 42 -5.77 5.52 1.99
CA VAL A 42 -5.59 6.79 1.27
C VAL A 42 -5.02 7.82 2.24
N ASP A 43 -3.87 8.39 1.88
CA ASP A 43 -3.19 9.39 2.72
C ASP A 43 -4.01 10.66 2.89
N SER A 44 -4.76 11.05 1.84
CA SER A 44 -5.70 12.18 1.88
C SER A 44 -6.90 11.91 0.98
N PRO A 45 -8.09 11.63 1.51
CA PRO A 45 -9.31 11.46 0.71
C PRO A 45 -9.65 12.68 -0.15
N TYR A 46 -9.34 13.89 0.33
CA TYR A 46 -9.56 15.13 -0.41
C TYR A 46 -8.61 15.24 -1.62
N ALA A 47 -7.32 14.95 -1.44
CA ALA A 47 -6.36 14.94 -2.52
C ALA A 47 -6.67 13.86 -3.57
N ALA A 48 -7.12 12.68 -3.12
CA ALA A 48 -7.59 11.62 -4.02
C ALA A 48 -8.82 12.05 -4.83
N GLY A 49 -9.76 12.77 -4.22
CA GLY A 49 -10.93 13.33 -4.90
C GLY A 49 -10.53 14.33 -5.99
N LEU A 50 -9.58 15.23 -5.72
CA LEU A 50 -9.08 16.18 -6.72
C LEU A 50 -8.28 15.52 -7.86
N ALA A 51 -7.66 14.38 -7.56
CA ALA A 51 -6.92 13.62 -8.57
C ALA A 51 -7.83 12.71 -9.43
N TYR A 52 -9.08 12.51 -9.02
CA TYR A 52 -10.00 11.53 -9.63
C TYR A 52 -10.20 11.75 -11.13
N ASP A 53 -10.44 12.99 -11.55
CA ASP A 53 -10.62 13.32 -12.97
C ASP A 53 -9.36 13.04 -13.80
N LYS A 54 -8.19 13.27 -13.20
CA LYS A 54 -6.91 12.96 -13.85
C LYS A 54 -6.70 11.45 -13.99
N GLU A 55 -7.09 10.67 -12.99
CA GLU A 55 -7.01 9.21 -13.05
C GLU A 55 -7.96 8.61 -14.08
N ILE A 56 -9.20 9.14 -14.19
CA ILE A 56 -10.14 8.72 -15.25
C ILE A 56 -9.54 9.02 -16.62
N SER A 57 -9.09 10.26 -16.86
CA SER A 57 -8.49 10.64 -18.13
C SER A 57 -7.27 9.78 -18.47
N ALA A 58 -6.41 9.50 -17.49
CA ALA A 58 -5.26 8.61 -17.67
C ALA A 58 -5.68 7.18 -18.06
N ALA A 59 -6.74 6.65 -17.43
CA ALA A 59 -7.28 5.34 -17.73
C ALA A 59 -7.88 5.26 -19.15
N GLU A 60 -8.59 6.32 -19.58
CA GLU A 60 -9.13 6.42 -20.94
C GLU A 60 -8.00 6.47 -21.99
N HIS A 61 -6.98 7.27 -21.75
CA HIS A 61 -5.79 7.31 -22.61
C HIS A 61 -5.05 5.98 -22.65
N GLN A 62 -4.95 5.28 -21.54
CA GLN A 62 -4.36 3.94 -21.49
C GLN A 62 -5.20 2.95 -22.31
N ALA A 63 -6.52 2.94 -22.14
CA ALA A 63 -7.43 2.07 -22.89
C ALA A 63 -7.36 2.33 -24.41
N ALA A 64 -7.27 3.60 -24.83
CA ALA A 64 -7.14 3.98 -26.23
C ALA A 64 -5.85 3.45 -26.91
N ARG A 65 -4.77 3.27 -26.16
CA ARG A 65 -3.50 2.69 -26.67
C ARG A 65 -3.61 1.22 -27.02
N LYS A 66 -4.56 0.49 -26.44
CA LYS A 66 -4.76 -0.97 -26.65
C LYS A 66 -3.50 -1.80 -26.46
N TRP A 67 -2.64 -1.38 -25.54
CA TRP A 67 -1.44 -2.13 -25.18
C TRP A 67 -1.79 -3.45 -24.47
N GLN A 68 -1.01 -4.47 -24.73
CA GLN A 68 -1.11 -5.75 -24.06
C GLN A 68 0.07 -5.85 -23.08
N VAL A 69 -0.23 -5.67 -21.79
CA VAL A 69 0.78 -5.78 -20.74
C VAL A 69 0.39 -6.95 -19.82
N ASN A 70 1.23 -7.97 -19.81
CA ASN A 70 1.05 -9.15 -18.98
C ASN A 70 2.12 -9.16 -17.88
N ALA A 71 1.68 -9.29 -16.64
CA ALA A 71 2.57 -9.40 -15.49
C ALA A 71 2.46 -10.79 -14.90
N HIS A 72 3.60 -11.42 -14.67
CA HIS A 72 3.71 -12.72 -14.02
C HIS A 72 4.65 -12.61 -12.82
N ILE A 73 4.21 -13.09 -11.67
CA ILE A 73 5.00 -13.09 -10.45
C ILE A 73 5.05 -14.49 -9.86
N GLU A 74 6.24 -14.93 -9.53
CA GLU A 74 6.48 -16.23 -8.88
C GLU A 74 7.29 -16.03 -7.61
N ARG A 75 6.83 -16.66 -6.52
CA ARG A 75 7.61 -16.75 -5.28
C ARG A 75 8.62 -17.89 -5.39
N ARG A 76 9.85 -17.62 -5.01
CA ARG A 76 10.94 -18.58 -5.00
C ARG A 76 11.00 -19.34 -3.67
N THR A 77 11.64 -20.48 -3.68
CA THR A 77 11.84 -21.32 -2.49
C THR A 77 12.69 -20.66 -1.40
N ASP A 78 13.52 -19.68 -1.78
CA ASP A 78 14.33 -18.87 -0.86
C ASP A 78 13.55 -17.74 -0.17
N GLY A 79 12.24 -17.63 -0.46
CA GLY A 79 11.36 -16.59 0.09
C GLY A 79 11.36 -15.30 -0.72
N GLY A 80 12.19 -15.17 -1.75
CA GLY A 80 12.12 -14.07 -2.71
C GLY A 80 11.00 -14.22 -3.72
N ALA A 81 10.79 -13.22 -4.56
CA ALA A 81 9.91 -13.29 -5.72
C ALA A 81 10.56 -12.72 -6.98
N VAL A 82 10.20 -13.26 -8.13
CA VAL A 82 10.57 -12.74 -9.45
C VAL A 82 9.31 -12.22 -10.12
N LEU A 83 9.35 -10.98 -10.55
CA LEU A 83 8.31 -10.32 -11.32
C LEU A 83 8.80 -10.17 -12.76
N GLN A 84 8.02 -10.65 -13.72
CA GLN A 84 8.23 -10.44 -15.15
C GLN A 84 7.04 -9.71 -15.74
N VAL A 85 7.32 -8.68 -16.53
CA VAL A 85 6.32 -7.93 -17.29
C VAL A 85 6.64 -8.02 -18.76
N GLU A 86 5.66 -8.41 -19.56
CA GLU A 86 5.72 -8.40 -21.01
C GLU A 86 4.83 -7.29 -21.56
N ALA A 87 5.39 -6.39 -22.35
CA ALA A 87 4.68 -5.26 -22.92
C ALA A 87 4.66 -5.33 -24.45
N ARG A 88 3.47 -5.29 -25.03
CA ARG A 88 3.23 -5.28 -26.48
C ARG A 88 2.31 -4.13 -26.85
N ASP A 89 2.49 -3.58 -28.02
CA ASP A 89 1.59 -2.56 -28.58
C ASP A 89 0.29 -3.16 -29.10
N ALA A 90 -0.57 -2.32 -29.68
CA ALA A 90 -1.84 -2.73 -30.29
C ALA A 90 -1.70 -3.71 -31.47
N ALA A 91 -0.55 -3.74 -32.13
CA ALA A 91 -0.22 -4.65 -33.22
C ALA A 91 0.45 -5.94 -32.73
N GLY A 92 0.63 -6.10 -31.41
CA GLY A 92 1.29 -7.24 -30.80
C GLY A 92 2.82 -7.17 -30.85
N GLN A 93 3.40 -6.04 -31.28
CA GLN A 93 4.84 -5.87 -31.34
C GLN A 93 5.40 -5.61 -29.93
N PRO A 94 6.54 -6.22 -29.56
CA PRO A 94 7.15 -6.00 -28.25
C PRO A 94 7.63 -4.54 -28.13
N MET A 95 7.41 -3.95 -26.96
CA MET A 95 7.73 -2.55 -26.68
C MET A 95 8.96 -2.47 -25.77
N SER A 96 10.00 -1.78 -26.22
CA SER A 96 11.23 -1.51 -25.47
C SER A 96 11.34 -0.04 -25.05
N GLY A 97 12.26 0.25 -24.14
CA GLY A 97 12.55 1.62 -23.70
C GLY A 97 11.50 2.23 -22.76
N LEU A 98 10.59 1.42 -22.22
CA LEU A 98 9.69 1.83 -21.16
C LEU A 98 10.36 1.60 -19.79
N LYS A 99 9.98 2.41 -18.81
CA LYS A 99 10.31 2.16 -17.40
C LYS A 99 9.13 1.49 -16.72
N PHE A 100 9.29 0.28 -16.26
CA PHE A 100 8.29 -0.37 -15.44
C PHE A 100 8.73 -0.43 -13.98
N GLY A 101 7.79 -0.13 -13.09
CA GLY A 101 7.88 -0.35 -11.66
C GLY A 101 6.79 -1.30 -11.19
N GLY A 102 7.12 -2.18 -10.27
CA GLY A 102 6.18 -3.05 -9.59
C GLY A 102 6.06 -2.66 -8.12
N ARG A 103 4.88 -2.85 -7.55
CA ARG A 103 4.67 -2.75 -6.11
C ARG A 103 3.75 -3.88 -5.66
N LEU A 104 4.17 -4.58 -4.62
CA LEU A 104 3.35 -5.56 -3.91
C LEU A 104 2.76 -4.86 -2.69
N GLU A 105 1.47 -4.68 -2.67
CA GLU A 105 0.75 -4.05 -1.58
C GLU A 105 0.02 -5.11 -0.76
N ARG A 106 0.22 -5.07 0.57
CA ARG A 106 -0.50 -5.98 1.47
C ARG A 106 -1.86 -5.37 1.81
N PRO A 107 -2.99 -6.02 1.48
CA PRO A 107 -4.32 -5.44 1.72
C PRO A 107 -4.61 -5.10 3.17
N THR A 108 -3.93 -5.75 4.11
CA THR A 108 -4.18 -5.62 5.55
C THR A 108 -3.09 -4.88 6.32
N ASP A 109 -1.92 -4.61 5.71
CA ASP A 109 -0.80 -3.94 6.39
C ASP A 109 0.14 -3.26 5.40
N LYS A 110 0.00 -1.95 5.21
CA LYS A 110 0.86 -1.14 4.34
C LYS A 110 2.36 -1.17 4.69
N ARG A 111 2.70 -1.52 5.94
CA ARG A 111 4.11 -1.63 6.36
C ARG A 111 4.83 -2.80 5.70
N ALA A 112 4.07 -3.74 5.16
CA ALA A 112 4.59 -4.88 4.42
C ALA A 112 4.73 -4.63 2.92
N ASP A 113 4.37 -3.43 2.43
CA ASP A 113 4.44 -3.09 1.01
C ASP A 113 5.90 -3.12 0.52
N LEU A 114 6.09 -3.69 -0.67
CA LEU A 114 7.39 -3.90 -1.28
C LEU A 114 7.43 -3.29 -2.68
N ALA A 115 8.38 -2.41 -2.92
CA ALA A 115 8.68 -1.93 -4.26
C ALA A 115 9.59 -2.91 -4.99
N VAL A 116 9.33 -3.12 -6.29
CA VAL A 116 10.10 -3.98 -7.18
C VAL A 116 10.51 -3.16 -8.39
N GLU A 117 11.78 -2.83 -8.49
CA GLU A 117 12.31 -2.18 -9.70
C GLU A 117 12.45 -3.21 -10.82
N LEU A 118 11.94 -2.88 -12.01
CA LEU A 118 12.06 -3.72 -13.18
C LEU A 118 13.07 -3.11 -14.15
N SER A 119 13.97 -3.96 -14.64
CA SER A 119 14.91 -3.63 -15.71
C SER A 119 14.57 -4.40 -16.98
N GLU A 120 14.84 -3.81 -18.15
CA GLU A 120 14.64 -4.47 -19.42
C GLU A 120 15.61 -5.65 -19.56
N ALA A 121 15.06 -6.86 -19.66
CA ALA A 121 15.80 -8.11 -19.78
C ALA A 121 15.79 -8.65 -21.21
N GLY A 122 15.00 -8.06 -22.09
CA GLY A 122 14.85 -8.39 -23.50
C GLY A 122 13.83 -7.46 -24.15
N ILE A 123 13.69 -7.49 -25.45
CA ILE A 123 12.78 -6.59 -26.18
C ILE A 123 11.34 -6.82 -25.69
N GLY A 124 10.76 -5.82 -25.04
CA GLY A 124 9.43 -5.89 -24.46
C GLY A 124 9.29 -6.78 -23.21
N ILE A 125 10.40 -7.23 -22.63
CA ILE A 125 10.42 -8.06 -21.42
C ILE A 125 11.17 -7.32 -20.31
N TYR A 126 10.51 -7.14 -19.18
CA TYR A 126 11.05 -6.45 -18.01
C TYR A 126 11.04 -7.41 -16.82
N ARG A 127 12.13 -7.44 -16.06
CA ARG A 127 12.26 -8.31 -14.88
C ARG A 127 12.74 -7.53 -13.66
N GLY A 128 12.22 -7.94 -12.51
CA GLY A 128 12.66 -7.46 -11.20
C GLY A 128 12.55 -8.56 -10.16
N THR A 129 13.25 -8.35 -9.05
CA THR A 129 13.25 -9.29 -7.93
C THR A 129 12.95 -8.59 -6.63
N ALA A 130 12.18 -9.26 -5.75
CA ALA A 130 12.00 -8.87 -4.36
C ALA A 130 12.72 -9.89 -3.48
N ALA A 131 13.51 -9.42 -2.52
CA ALA A 131 14.37 -10.28 -1.71
C ALA A 131 13.61 -11.15 -0.70
N SER A 132 12.47 -10.65 -0.19
CA SER A 132 11.66 -11.37 0.80
C SER A 132 10.19 -11.02 0.60
N VAL A 133 9.38 -12.00 0.25
CA VAL A 133 7.93 -11.85 0.08
C VAL A 133 7.24 -12.93 0.89
N ALA A 134 6.46 -12.51 1.89
CA ALA A 134 5.68 -13.43 2.71
C ALA A 134 4.59 -14.11 1.86
N PRO A 135 4.25 -15.37 2.14
CA PRO A 135 3.15 -16.03 1.44
C PRO A 135 1.81 -15.36 1.75
N GLY A 136 0.83 -15.59 0.87
CA GLY A 136 -0.53 -15.11 1.01
C GLY A 136 -0.95 -14.15 -0.07
N GLN A 137 -1.97 -13.35 0.22
CA GLN A 137 -2.63 -12.46 -0.74
C GLN A 137 -1.92 -11.11 -0.81
N TRP A 138 -1.72 -10.64 -2.04
CA TRP A 138 -1.10 -9.36 -2.37
C TRP A 138 -1.87 -8.68 -3.51
N ASP A 139 -1.86 -7.37 -3.52
CA ASP A 139 -2.26 -6.58 -4.69
C ASP A 139 -0.97 -6.18 -5.44
N LEU A 140 -0.80 -6.71 -6.65
CA LEU A 140 0.32 -6.38 -7.54
C LEU A 140 -0.07 -5.15 -8.35
N VAL A 141 0.63 -4.06 -8.12
CA VAL A 141 0.50 -2.81 -8.87
C VAL A 141 1.67 -2.70 -9.83
N ILE A 142 1.38 -2.51 -11.11
CA ILE A 142 2.38 -2.29 -12.16
C ILE A 142 2.17 -0.89 -12.73
N GLU A 143 3.21 -0.09 -12.71
CA GLU A 143 3.25 1.23 -13.32
C GLU A 143 4.25 1.23 -14.47
N GLY A 144 3.86 1.78 -15.61
CA GLY A 144 4.72 1.99 -16.75
C GLY A 144 4.88 3.47 -17.04
N GLU A 145 6.12 3.90 -17.24
CA GLU A 145 6.46 5.27 -17.59
C GLU A 145 7.13 5.33 -18.97
N ALA A 146 6.78 6.37 -19.71
CA ALA A 146 7.47 6.75 -20.93
C ALA A 146 7.79 8.25 -20.87
N ARG A 147 9.06 8.63 -21.07
CA ARG A 147 9.52 10.03 -21.05
C ARG A 147 9.18 10.77 -19.75
N GLY A 148 9.12 10.08 -18.61
CA GLY A 148 8.80 10.65 -17.31
C GLY A 148 7.30 10.84 -17.04
N GLU A 149 6.42 10.39 -17.94
CA GLU A 149 4.98 10.38 -17.70
C GLU A 149 4.47 8.97 -17.51
N ARG A 150 3.55 8.78 -16.56
CA ARG A 150 2.87 7.50 -16.37
C ARG A 150 1.94 7.22 -17.54
N VAL A 151 2.22 6.16 -18.26
CA VAL A 151 1.46 5.75 -19.46
C VAL A 151 0.67 4.46 -19.24
N PHE A 152 0.96 3.72 -18.18
CA PHE A 152 0.30 2.46 -17.83
C PHE A 152 0.18 2.29 -16.32
N LEU A 153 -0.98 1.82 -15.88
CA LEU A 153 -1.25 1.41 -14.51
C LEU A 153 -2.14 0.17 -14.52
N SER A 154 -1.75 -0.83 -13.76
CA SER A 154 -2.57 -2.03 -13.54
C SER A 154 -2.47 -2.45 -12.09
N ARG A 155 -3.61 -2.88 -11.51
CA ARG A 155 -3.68 -3.45 -10.16
C ARG A 155 -4.42 -4.77 -10.23
N ASN A 156 -3.76 -5.84 -9.82
CA ASN A 156 -4.32 -7.18 -9.84
C ASN A 156 -4.03 -7.90 -8.52
N ARG A 157 -5.01 -8.65 -8.05
CA ARG A 157 -4.86 -9.46 -6.85
C ARG A 157 -4.18 -10.78 -7.21
N VAL A 158 -3.12 -11.13 -6.46
CA VAL A 158 -2.34 -12.35 -6.63
C VAL A 158 -2.21 -13.10 -5.31
N ILE A 159 -2.07 -14.41 -5.39
CA ILE A 159 -1.80 -15.25 -4.22
C ILE A 159 -0.43 -15.89 -4.43
N LEU A 160 0.49 -15.62 -3.53
CA LEU A 160 1.85 -16.16 -3.54
C LEU A 160 1.96 -17.25 -2.46
N ASN A 161 2.29 -18.46 -2.86
CA ASN A 161 2.39 -19.62 -1.96
C ASN A 161 3.86 -20.00 -1.71
#